data_8d40e4ab7ad9917f091b411182dcfbe3
#
_entry.id   8d40e4ab7ad9917f091b411182dcfbe3
#
_cell.length_a   1.000
_cell.length_b   1.000
_cell.length_c   1.000
_cell.angle_alpha   90.00
_cell.angle_beta   90.00
_cell.angle_gamma   90.00
#
_symmetry.space_group_name_H-M   'P 1'
#
loop_
_entity.id
_entity.type
_entity.pdbx_description
1 polymer ?
#
loop_
_entity_poly.entity_id
_entity_poly.type
_entity_poly.pdbx_seq_one_letter_code
_entity_poly.pdbx_strand_id
1 'polypeptide(L)'
;MYKLKRMIVWMRRMRHSRGFGVQSPYDYRFIRYVINEHWPYYAYDELQESVTDIDQKTRKLCRLYFRVANWRQPKVIVDYQPETEAYMRYMQRGCQKAKASTKADGPLELGRMSLTGDYEAFYEQLLEHVDAHSVLIIERIKRDKETEAFWERVKLDERTGVTFDLYYCGIVFFNRKRYKQNYVVNF
;
A
#
# COMPACT_ATOMS: atom_id res chain seq x y z
N MET A 1 -8.68 23.46 0.98
CA MET A 1 -7.62 22.95 1.90
C MET A 1 -6.86 21.71 1.36
N TYR A 2 -7.52 20.68 0.82
CA TYR A 2 -6.86 19.45 0.32
C TYR A 2 -5.79 19.71 -0.76
N LYS A 3 -6.11 20.51 -1.79
CA LYS A 3 -5.17 20.81 -2.89
C LYS A 3 -3.88 21.48 -2.41
N LEU A 4 -3.99 22.44 -1.47
CA LEU A 4 -2.85 23.15 -0.90
C LEU A 4 -1.96 22.20 -0.06
N LYS A 5 -2.56 21.38 0.82
CA LYS A 5 -1.84 20.36 1.60
C LYS A 5 -1.10 19.38 0.68
N ARG A 6 -1.75 18.91 -0.38
CA ARG A 6 -1.16 18.03 -1.39
C ARG A 6 0.05 18.67 -2.08
N MET A 7 -0.06 19.94 -2.47
CA MET A 7 1.02 20.69 -3.11
C MET A 7 2.24 20.83 -2.18
N ILE A 8 2.02 21.16 -0.90
CA ILE A 8 3.11 21.27 0.08
C ILE A 8 3.81 19.91 0.29
N VAL A 9 3.03 18.84 0.44
CA VAL A 9 3.58 17.49 0.59
C VAL A 9 4.39 17.10 -0.65
N TRP A 10 3.86 17.36 -1.85
CA TRP A 10 4.54 17.09 -3.11
C TRP A 10 5.87 17.85 -3.23
N MET A 11 5.89 19.14 -2.93
CA MET A 11 7.12 19.96 -2.95
C MET A 11 8.17 19.43 -1.95
N ARG A 12 7.77 19.09 -0.73
CA ARG A 12 8.69 18.55 0.29
C ARG A 12 9.29 17.19 -0.12
N ARG A 13 8.56 16.40 -0.91
CA ARG A 13 8.97 15.06 -1.37
C ARG A 13 9.48 15.02 -2.80
N MET A 14 9.66 16.17 -3.46
CA MET A 14 10.03 16.24 -4.87
C MET A 14 11.35 15.51 -5.18
N ARG A 15 12.31 15.54 -4.25
CA ARG A 15 13.60 14.82 -4.37
C ARG A 15 13.45 13.29 -4.29
N HIS A 16 12.32 12.78 -3.82
CA HIS A 16 12.02 11.34 -3.70
C HIS A 16 11.09 10.86 -4.81
N SER A 17 11.11 11.52 -5.96
CA SER A 17 10.26 11.17 -7.10
C SER A 17 10.92 10.08 -7.95
N ARG A 18 10.09 9.17 -8.47
CA ARG A 18 10.45 8.18 -9.49
C ARG A 18 11.64 7.27 -9.16
N GLY A 19 11.94 7.05 -7.88
CA GLY A 19 13.03 6.17 -7.46
C GLY A 19 14.43 6.79 -7.56
N PHE A 20 14.55 8.11 -7.60
CA PHE A 20 15.86 8.76 -7.57
C PHE A 20 16.63 8.38 -6.29
N GLY A 21 17.90 7.95 -6.45
CA GLY A 21 18.75 7.50 -5.35
C GLY A 21 18.51 6.06 -4.86
N VAL A 22 17.57 5.32 -5.46
CA VAL A 22 17.31 3.91 -5.10
C VAL A 22 18.32 3.01 -5.83
N GLN A 23 19.19 2.34 -5.07
CA GLN A 23 20.25 1.48 -5.63
C GLN A 23 19.77 0.06 -5.97
N SER A 24 18.75 -0.44 -5.26
CA SER A 24 18.18 -1.76 -5.49
C SER A 24 17.39 -1.79 -6.82
N PRO A 25 17.77 -2.59 -7.83
CA PRO A 25 17.03 -2.68 -9.09
C PRO A 25 15.58 -3.15 -8.89
N TYR A 26 15.34 -4.02 -7.92
CA TYR A 26 14.00 -4.51 -7.59
C TYR A 26 13.12 -3.40 -7.02
N ASP A 27 13.63 -2.63 -6.04
CA ASP A 27 12.89 -1.53 -5.42
C ASP A 27 12.67 -0.38 -6.38
N TYR A 28 13.67 -0.08 -7.21
CA TYR A 28 13.55 0.89 -8.30
C TYR A 28 12.41 0.50 -9.27
N ARG A 29 12.37 -0.78 -9.68
CA ARG A 29 11.31 -1.28 -10.58
C ARG A 29 9.94 -1.21 -9.91
N PHE A 30 9.83 -1.53 -8.62
CA PHE A 30 8.57 -1.42 -7.89
C PHE A 30 8.10 0.04 -7.79
N ILE A 31 9.01 0.98 -7.45
CA ILE A 31 8.66 2.41 -7.42
C ILE A 31 8.24 2.88 -8.81
N ARG A 32 8.97 2.49 -9.85
CA ARG A 32 8.78 3.01 -11.21
C ARG A 32 7.51 2.45 -11.87
N TYR A 33 7.28 1.16 -11.74
CA TYR A 33 6.27 0.43 -12.51
C TYR A 33 5.04 -0.01 -11.70
N VAL A 34 5.04 0.22 -10.38
CA VAL A 34 3.88 -0.05 -9.53
C VAL A 34 3.42 1.22 -8.83
N ILE A 35 4.30 1.91 -8.08
CA ILE A 35 3.90 3.10 -7.34
C ILE A 35 3.62 4.26 -8.30
N ASN A 36 4.58 4.60 -9.17
CA ASN A 36 4.53 5.77 -10.07
C ASN A 36 4.13 5.44 -11.51
N GLU A 37 3.46 4.31 -11.71
CA GLU A 37 2.91 3.94 -13.02
C GLU A 37 1.75 4.86 -13.40
N HIS A 38 1.79 5.38 -14.62
CA HIS A 38 0.79 6.31 -15.15
C HIS A 38 0.06 5.78 -16.40
N TRP A 39 0.41 4.56 -16.86
CA TRP A 39 -0.26 3.97 -18.00
C TRP A 39 -1.75 3.74 -17.71
N PRO A 40 -2.64 4.07 -18.65
CA PRO A 40 -4.05 3.74 -18.51
C PRO A 40 -4.24 2.22 -18.65
N TYR A 41 -4.78 1.59 -17.62
CA TYR A 41 -5.27 0.22 -17.71
C TYR A 41 -6.71 0.24 -18.21
N TYR A 42 -7.07 -0.60 -19.15
CA TYR A 42 -8.45 -0.70 -19.66
C TYR A 42 -9.49 -0.87 -18.53
N ALA A 43 -9.12 -1.62 -17.48
CA ALA A 43 -9.97 -1.80 -16.32
C ALA A 43 -10.27 -0.50 -15.54
N TYR A 44 -9.51 0.57 -15.73
CA TYR A 44 -9.77 1.83 -15.01
C TYR A 44 -11.03 2.53 -15.46
N ASP A 45 -11.39 2.44 -16.74
CA ASP A 45 -12.59 3.08 -17.26
C ASP A 45 -13.83 2.37 -16.73
N GLU A 46 -13.88 1.02 -16.80
CA GLU A 46 -14.95 0.20 -16.23
C GLU A 46 -15.10 0.43 -14.71
N LEU A 47 -13.97 0.48 -13.97
CA LEU A 47 -13.98 0.72 -12.54
C LEU A 47 -14.44 2.15 -12.19
N GLN A 48 -14.10 3.13 -13.02
CA GLN A 48 -14.51 4.51 -12.81
C GLN A 48 -16.02 4.69 -13.01
N GLU A 49 -16.60 3.98 -13.95
CA GLU A 49 -18.05 3.96 -14.17
C GLU A 49 -18.81 3.25 -13.06
N SER A 50 -18.25 2.13 -12.54
CA SER A 50 -18.87 1.33 -11.49
C SER A 50 -18.67 1.89 -10.06
N VAL A 51 -17.69 2.79 -9.87
CA VAL A 51 -17.33 3.40 -8.57
C VAL A 51 -17.29 4.91 -8.73
N THR A 52 -18.45 5.55 -8.61
CA THR A 52 -18.62 6.98 -8.85
C THR A 52 -18.41 7.84 -7.61
N ASP A 53 -18.81 7.35 -6.44
CA ASP A 53 -18.85 8.12 -5.18
C ASP A 53 -17.56 7.99 -4.36
N ILE A 54 -16.42 8.33 -4.98
CA ILE A 54 -15.13 8.40 -4.29
C ILE A 54 -14.37 9.68 -4.66
N ASP A 55 -13.70 10.26 -3.67
CA ASP A 55 -12.90 11.45 -3.87
C ASP A 55 -11.60 11.16 -4.69
N GLN A 56 -10.94 12.22 -5.14
CA GLN A 56 -9.73 12.11 -5.98
C GLN A 56 -8.58 11.39 -5.27
N LYS A 57 -8.45 11.55 -3.92
CA LYS A 57 -7.43 10.86 -3.11
C LYS A 57 -7.71 9.35 -3.09
N THR A 58 -8.93 8.97 -2.76
CA THR A 58 -9.38 7.59 -2.73
C THR A 58 -9.20 6.91 -4.09
N ARG A 59 -9.60 7.59 -5.18
CA ARG A 59 -9.39 7.08 -6.55
C ARG A 59 -7.92 6.82 -6.87
N LYS A 60 -7.03 7.70 -6.41
CA LYS A 60 -5.58 7.53 -6.59
C LYS A 60 -5.06 6.32 -5.82
N LEU A 61 -5.51 6.11 -4.57
CA LEU A 61 -5.18 4.94 -3.78
C LEU A 61 -5.74 3.65 -4.40
N CYS A 62 -6.99 3.67 -4.86
CA CYS A 62 -7.60 2.54 -5.58
C CYS A 62 -6.74 2.09 -6.78
N ARG A 63 -6.30 3.02 -7.61
CA ARG A 63 -5.42 2.72 -8.74
C ARG A 63 -4.06 2.15 -8.32
N LEU A 64 -3.50 2.63 -7.21
CA LEU A 64 -2.29 2.04 -6.62
C LEU A 64 -2.54 0.60 -6.18
N TYR A 65 -3.63 0.34 -5.45
CA TYR A 65 -3.95 -0.98 -4.92
C TYR A 65 -4.25 -2.00 -6.03
N PHE A 66 -4.91 -1.56 -7.11
CA PHE A 66 -5.01 -2.34 -8.33
C PHE A 66 -3.63 -2.78 -8.83
N ARG A 67 -2.67 -1.84 -8.97
CA ARG A 67 -1.33 -2.15 -9.48
C ARG A 67 -0.54 -3.05 -8.55
N VAL A 68 -0.66 -2.86 -7.22
CA VAL A 68 -0.03 -3.74 -6.24
C VAL A 68 -0.60 -5.16 -6.34
N ALA A 69 -1.92 -5.32 -6.43
CA ALA A 69 -2.57 -6.61 -6.60
C ALA A 69 -2.18 -7.27 -7.93
N ASN A 70 -2.17 -6.48 -9.03
CA ASN A 70 -1.72 -6.95 -10.34
C ASN A 70 -0.26 -7.39 -10.33
N TRP A 71 0.61 -6.69 -9.65
CA TRP A 71 2.01 -7.05 -9.52
C TRP A 71 2.22 -8.28 -8.62
N ARG A 72 1.51 -8.36 -7.48
CA ARG A 72 1.68 -9.44 -6.49
C ARG A 72 0.99 -10.75 -6.93
N GLN A 73 -0.13 -10.67 -7.65
CA GLN A 73 -0.96 -11.81 -8.10
C GLN A 73 -1.36 -12.75 -6.94
N PRO A 74 -1.95 -12.24 -5.84
CA PRO A 74 -2.29 -13.04 -4.67
C PRO A 74 -3.47 -13.98 -4.96
N LYS A 75 -3.56 -15.08 -4.19
CA LYS A 75 -4.76 -15.94 -4.13
C LYS A 75 -5.80 -15.38 -3.15
N VAL A 76 -5.31 -14.79 -2.05
CA VAL A 76 -6.14 -14.20 -1.02
C VAL A 76 -5.66 -12.77 -0.73
N ILE A 77 -6.62 -11.85 -0.62
CA ILE A 77 -6.40 -10.47 -0.17
C ILE A 77 -7.10 -10.32 1.18
N VAL A 78 -6.33 -10.01 2.21
CA VAL A 78 -6.85 -9.70 3.54
C VAL A 78 -7.08 -8.20 3.63
N ASP A 79 -8.31 -7.80 4.01
CA ASP A 79 -8.71 -6.38 4.09
C ASP A 79 -9.33 -6.05 5.45
N TYR A 80 -8.68 -5.15 6.19
CA TYR A 80 -9.11 -4.73 7.52
C TYR A 80 -9.53 -3.27 7.55
N GLN A 81 -10.76 -3.02 8.05
CA GLN A 81 -11.34 -1.68 8.24
C GLN A 81 -11.26 -0.80 6.97
N PRO A 82 -11.83 -1.24 5.83
CA PRO A 82 -11.84 -0.43 4.62
C PRO A 82 -12.72 0.81 4.80
N GLU A 83 -12.24 1.98 4.36
CA GLU A 83 -13.07 3.20 4.28
C GLU A 83 -14.14 3.09 3.18
N THR A 84 -13.90 2.26 2.20
CA THR A 84 -14.77 2.06 1.04
C THR A 84 -14.54 0.68 0.43
N GLU A 85 -15.60 0.06 -0.06
CA GLU A 85 -15.52 -1.18 -0.83
C GLU A 85 -14.75 -1.02 -2.16
N ALA A 86 -14.58 0.20 -2.63
CA ALA A 86 -13.85 0.50 -3.84
C ALA A 86 -12.44 -0.08 -3.82
N TYR A 87 -11.76 -0.08 -2.67
CA TYR A 87 -10.41 -0.63 -2.54
C TYR A 87 -10.36 -2.10 -2.94
N MET A 88 -11.26 -2.92 -2.38
CA MET A 88 -11.31 -4.34 -2.70
C MET A 88 -11.69 -4.59 -4.16
N ARG A 89 -12.66 -3.83 -4.71
CA ARG A 89 -13.05 -3.93 -6.13
C ARG A 89 -11.85 -3.68 -7.06
N TYR A 90 -11.06 -2.65 -6.78
CA TYR A 90 -9.86 -2.35 -7.56
C TYR A 90 -8.78 -3.41 -7.39
N MET A 91 -8.53 -3.92 -6.18
CA MET A 91 -7.56 -5.00 -5.95
C MET A 91 -7.96 -6.30 -6.66
N GLN A 92 -9.23 -6.70 -6.56
CA GLN A 92 -9.74 -7.88 -7.26
C GLN A 92 -9.72 -7.72 -8.79
N ARG A 93 -9.95 -6.52 -9.30
CA ARG A 93 -9.81 -6.26 -10.75
C ARG A 93 -8.33 -6.33 -11.19
N GLY A 94 -7.40 -5.95 -10.33
CA GLY A 94 -5.96 -6.14 -10.54
C GLY A 94 -5.52 -7.60 -10.50
N CYS A 95 -6.23 -8.45 -9.72
CA CYS A 95 -6.02 -9.89 -9.66
C CYS A 95 -7.36 -10.63 -9.53
N GLN A 96 -7.98 -10.98 -10.66
CA GLN A 96 -9.33 -11.55 -10.71
C GLN A 96 -9.51 -12.88 -9.98
N LYS A 97 -8.43 -13.64 -9.81
CA LYS A 97 -8.44 -14.92 -9.08
C LYS A 97 -8.40 -14.74 -7.55
N ALA A 98 -8.13 -13.53 -7.07
CA ALA A 98 -7.98 -13.26 -5.64
C ALA A 98 -9.33 -13.31 -4.92
N LYS A 99 -9.36 -14.05 -3.80
CA LYS A 99 -10.49 -14.07 -2.88
C LYS A 99 -10.30 -13.01 -1.80
N ALA A 100 -11.37 -12.29 -1.46
CA ALA A 100 -11.36 -11.35 -0.33
C ALA A 100 -11.52 -12.11 0.99
N SER A 101 -10.81 -11.69 2.02
CA SER A 101 -10.95 -12.17 3.41
C SER A 101 -10.78 -11.00 4.37
N THR A 102 -11.37 -11.14 5.57
CA THR A 102 -11.15 -10.19 6.68
C THR A 102 -10.08 -10.64 7.67
N LYS A 103 -9.58 -11.88 7.51
CA LYS A 103 -8.52 -12.47 8.34
C LYS A 103 -7.61 -13.36 7.51
N ALA A 104 -6.40 -13.58 8.02
CA ALA A 104 -5.46 -14.51 7.43
C ALA A 104 -5.69 -15.92 7.99
N ASP A 105 -6.10 -16.85 7.14
CA ASP A 105 -6.25 -18.28 7.47
C ASP A 105 -5.08 -19.13 6.96
N GLY A 106 -3.97 -18.49 6.55
CA GLY A 106 -2.76 -19.09 5.98
C GLY A 106 -1.72 -18.01 5.69
N PRO A 107 -0.65 -18.28 4.92
CA PRO A 107 0.35 -17.28 4.61
C PRO A 107 -0.25 -16.02 3.99
N LEU A 108 0.08 -14.84 4.55
CA LEU A 108 -0.37 -13.55 4.05
C LEU A 108 0.28 -13.26 2.70
N GLU A 109 -0.49 -13.26 1.62
CA GLU A 109 0.03 -12.90 0.31
C GLU A 109 -0.05 -11.41 0.04
N LEU A 110 -1.23 -10.82 0.23
CA LEU A 110 -1.47 -9.37 0.17
C LEU A 110 -2.45 -8.97 1.26
N GLY A 111 -2.03 -8.07 2.13
CA GLY A 111 -2.87 -7.44 3.14
C GLY A 111 -3.05 -5.95 2.86
N ARG A 112 -4.22 -5.42 3.23
CA ARG A 112 -4.48 -4.01 3.39
C ARG A 112 -5.15 -3.77 4.74
N MET A 113 -4.68 -2.78 5.47
CA MET A 113 -5.28 -2.37 6.73
C MET A 113 -5.35 -0.85 6.84
N SER A 114 -6.38 -0.35 7.51
CA SER A 114 -6.46 1.04 7.92
C SER A 114 -6.06 1.17 9.39
N LEU A 115 -5.36 2.23 9.75
CA LEU A 115 -5.01 2.52 11.15
C LEU A 115 -6.21 3.12 11.89
N THR A 116 -7.30 2.33 11.97
CA THR A 116 -8.55 2.61 12.69
C THR A 116 -8.96 1.38 13.48
N GLY A 117 -9.77 1.56 14.54
CA GLY A 117 -10.14 0.46 15.42
C GLY A 117 -8.93 -0.12 16.15
N ASP A 118 -8.94 -1.41 16.41
CA ASP A 118 -7.84 -2.12 17.07
C ASP A 118 -6.79 -2.60 16.07
N TYR A 119 -6.18 -1.64 15.38
CA TYR A 119 -5.22 -1.91 14.32
C TYR A 119 -3.90 -2.51 14.82
N GLU A 120 -3.52 -2.25 16.08
CA GLU A 120 -2.29 -2.81 16.66
C GLU A 120 -2.44 -4.32 16.86
N ALA A 121 -3.52 -4.77 17.49
CA ALA A 121 -3.78 -6.20 17.66
C ALA A 121 -3.94 -6.91 16.30
N PHE A 122 -4.61 -6.27 15.35
CA PHE A 122 -4.74 -6.83 14.00
C PHE A 122 -3.39 -6.94 13.28
N TYR A 123 -2.51 -5.94 13.42
CA TYR A 123 -1.16 -6.00 12.86
C TYR A 123 -0.35 -7.16 13.42
N GLU A 124 -0.36 -7.36 14.75
CA GLU A 124 0.34 -8.48 15.39
C GLU A 124 -0.22 -9.84 14.92
N GLN A 125 -1.54 -9.99 14.79
CA GLN A 125 -2.14 -11.19 14.20
C GLN A 125 -1.68 -11.44 12.76
N LEU A 126 -1.62 -10.40 11.92
CA LEU A 126 -1.13 -10.53 10.55
C LEU A 126 0.34 -10.99 10.52
N LEU A 127 1.16 -10.53 11.45
CA LEU A 127 2.58 -10.87 11.51
C LEU A 127 2.84 -12.36 11.80
N GLU A 128 1.89 -13.08 12.39
CA GLU A 128 1.97 -14.54 12.57
C GLU A 128 1.87 -15.30 11.22
N HIS A 129 1.33 -14.63 10.21
CA HIS A 129 1.06 -15.20 8.88
C HIS A 129 2.00 -14.70 7.77
N VAL A 130 2.97 -13.81 8.09
CA VAL A 130 3.86 -13.26 7.06
C VAL A 130 4.99 -14.19 6.70
N ASP A 131 5.34 -14.18 5.41
CA ASP A 131 6.52 -14.83 4.86
C ASP A 131 7.33 -13.84 3.97
N ALA A 132 8.39 -14.34 3.33
CA ALA A 132 9.25 -13.52 2.47
C ALA A 132 8.54 -12.96 1.21
N HIS A 133 7.36 -13.46 0.90
CA HIS A 133 6.55 -13.01 -0.25
C HIS A 133 5.40 -12.10 0.14
N SER A 134 5.15 -11.94 1.44
CA SER A 134 4.06 -11.12 1.96
C SER A 134 4.24 -9.64 1.62
N VAL A 135 3.13 -8.99 1.32
CA VAL A 135 3.04 -7.54 1.11
C VAL A 135 1.88 -7.00 1.93
N LEU A 136 2.11 -5.93 2.69
CA LEU A 136 1.09 -5.26 3.48
C LEU A 136 1.00 -3.78 3.11
N ILE A 137 -0.20 -3.31 2.82
CA ILE A 137 -0.53 -1.90 2.64
C ILE A 137 -1.14 -1.39 3.95
N ILE A 138 -0.57 -0.34 4.52
CA ILE A 138 -1.05 0.30 5.75
C ILE A 138 -1.51 1.71 5.41
N GLU A 139 -2.79 1.99 5.55
CA GLU A 139 -3.36 3.31 5.28
C GLU A 139 -3.27 4.24 6.49
N ARG A 140 -3.39 5.56 6.23
CA ARG A 140 -3.48 6.62 7.24
C ARG A 140 -2.24 6.76 8.13
N ILE A 141 -1.07 6.36 7.63
CA ILE A 141 0.22 6.42 8.37
C ILE A 141 0.63 7.82 8.82
N LYS A 142 -0.03 8.87 8.32
CA LYS A 142 0.19 10.29 8.63
C LYS A 142 -1.11 11.02 9.03
N ARG A 143 -2.07 10.32 9.64
CA ARG A 143 -3.33 10.90 10.09
C ARG A 143 -3.11 11.80 11.30
N ASP A 144 -2.39 11.31 12.29
CA ASP A 144 -2.08 11.94 13.56
C ASP A 144 -0.74 11.44 14.11
N LYS A 145 -0.34 11.93 15.30
CA LYS A 145 0.94 11.56 15.93
C LYS A 145 1.00 10.07 16.32
N GLU A 146 -0.13 9.48 16.68
CA GLU A 146 -0.22 8.08 17.08
C GLU A 146 0.03 7.16 15.88
N THR A 147 -0.64 7.41 14.76
CA THR A 147 -0.45 6.65 13.53
C THR A 147 0.95 6.86 12.91
N GLU A 148 1.53 8.06 13.07
CA GLU A 148 2.93 8.29 12.71
C GLU A 148 3.88 7.47 13.58
N ALA A 149 3.69 7.45 14.90
CA ALA A 149 4.51 6.65 15.82
C ALA A 149 4.38 5.15 15.52
N PHE A 150 3.17 4.67 15.24
CA PHE A 150 2.96 3.29 14.81
C PHE A 150 3.73 2.97 13.52
N TRP A 151 3.65 3.84 12.50
CA TRP A 151 4.40 3.66 11.25
C TRP A 151 5.92 3.62 11.46
N GLU A 152 6.46 4.47 12.38
CA GLU A 152 7.88 4.42 12.74
C GLU A 152 8.24 3.06 13.40
N ARG A 153 7.37 2.52 14.29
CA ARG A 153 7.56 1.17 14.86
C ARG A 153 7.58 0.10 13.78
N VAL A 154 6.65 0.14 12.83
CA VAL A 154 6.60 -0.80 11.69
C VAL A 154 7.91 -0.78 10.89
N LYS A 155 8.47 0.41 10.63
CA LYS A 155 9.76 0.55 9.93
C LYS A 155 10.95 -0.03 10.71
N LEU A 156 10.89 0.02 12.03
CA LEU A 156 11.96 -0.48 12.90
C LEU A 156 11.81 -1.97 13.22
N ASP A 157 10.61 -2.54 13.09
CA ASP A 157 10.33 -3.94 13.40
C ASP A 157 11.23 -4.88 12.60
N GLU A 158 11.93 -5.78 13.30
CA GLU A 158 12.87 -6.74 12.69
C GLU A 158 12.19 -7.75 11.76
N ARG A 159 10.88 -7.94 11.90
CA ARG A 159 10.07 -8.80 11.03
C ARG A 159 9.83 -8.18 9.66
N THR A 160 9.96 -6.85 9.52
CA THR A 160 9.79 -6.13 8.26
C THR A 160 11.10 -6.03 7.48
N GLY A 161 11.00 -6.03 6.16
CA GLY A 161 12.11 -5.83 5.24
C GLY A 161 12.14 -4.40 4.67
N VAL A 162 11.73 -4.24 3.42
CA VAL A 162 11.69 -2.95 2.73
C VAL A 162 10.35 -2.26 2.95
N THR A 163 10.36 -0.96 3.26
CA THR A 163 9.15 -0.16 3.39
C THR A 163 9.14 1.03 2.43
N PHE A 164 7.94 1.42 1.99
CA PHE A 164 7.72 2.60 1.15
C PHE A 164 6.70 3.52 1.80
N ASP A 165 7.11 4.69 2.25
CA ASP A 165 6.25 5.74 2.78
C ASP A 165 5.73 6.62 1.62
N LEU A 166 4.44 6.50 1.30
CA LEU A 166 3.74 7.25 0.25
C LEU A 166 2.91 8.41 0.80
N TYR A 167 3.08 8.76 2.06
CA TYR A 167 2.35 9.76 2.82
C TYR A 167 0.93 9.32 3.25
N TYR A 168 0.06 8.95 2.31
CA TYR A 168 -1.31 8.50 2.59
C TYR A 168 -1.36 7.04 3.04
N CYS A 169 -0.43 6.24 2.56
CA CYS A 169 -0.24 4.85 2.96
C CYS A 169 1.24 4.49 2.98
N GLY A 170 1.56 3.41 3.68
CA GLY A 170 2.84 2.71 3.62
C GLY A 170 2.67 1.36 2.94
N ILE A 171 3.72 0.87 2.29
CA ILE A 171 3.78 -0.48 1.76
C ILE A 171 4.95 -1.19 2.42
N VAL A 172 4.72 -2.39 2.95
CA VAL A 172 5.69 -3.19 3.70
C VAL A 172 5.93 -4.50 2.97
N PHE A 173 7.21 -4.83 2.76
CA PHE A 173 7.67 -6.14 2.30
C PHE A 173 8.35 -6.87 3.44
N PHE A 174 8.14 -8.18 3.55
CA PHE A 174 8.64 -9.00 4.65
C PHE A 174 9.86 -9.88 4.28
N ASN A 175 10.44 -9.68 3.09
CA ASN A 175 11.62 -10.41 2.68
C ASN A 175 12.88 -9.93 3.42
N ARG A 176 13.20 -10.58 4.54
CA ARG A 176 14.37 -10.28 5.38
C ARG A 176 15.71 -10.75 4.81
N LYS A 177 15.71 -11.50 3.70
CA LYS A 177 16.95 -11.83 2.97
C LYS A 177 17.49 -10.63 2.21
N ARG A 178 16.66 -9.61 2.00
CA ARG A 178 17.04 -8.35 1.38
C ARG A 178 17.52 -7.37 2.45
N TYR A 179 18.43 -6.48 2.06
CA TYR A 179 18.85 -5.41 2.95
C TYR A 179 17.66 -4.53 3.33
N LYS A 180 17.46 -4.30 4.62
CA LYS A 180 16.36 -3.48 5.13
C LYS A 180 16.52 -2.04 4.68
N GLN A 181 15.49 -1.47 4.05
CA GLN A 181 15.46 -0.11 3.56
C GLN A 181 14.11 0.54 3.80
N ASN A 182 14.12 1.81 4.17
CA ASN A 182 12.92 2.60 4.38
C ASN A 182 12.90 3.76 3.37
N TYR A 183 12.14 3.62 2.31
CA TYR A 183 12.05 4.62 1.26
C TYR A 183 10.92 5.59 1.52
N VAL A 184 11.17 6.88 1.35
CA VAL A 184 10.13 7.90 1.17
C VAL A 184 9.92 8.08 -0.33
N VAL A 185 8.70 7.97 -0.80
CA VAL A 185 8.38 8.10 -2.23
C VAL A 185 7.32 9.18 -2.43
N ASN A 186 7.56 10.06 -3.39
CA ASN A 186 6.56 11.04 -3.79
C ASN A 186 5.51 10.36 -4.67
N PHE A 187 4.27 10.35 -4.15
CA PHE A 187 3.14 9.66 -4.77
C PHE A 187 1.95 10.61 -4.93
#